data_8f9bc2c88366fa031d75b60df3f5eb08
#
_entry.id   8f9bc2c88366fa031d75b60df3f5eb08
#
_cell.length_a   1.000
_cell.length_b   1.000
_cell.length_c   1.000
_cell.angle_alpha   90.00
_cell.angle_beta   90.00
_cell.angle_gamma   90.00
#
_symmetry.space_group_name_H-M   'P 1'
#
loop_
_entity.id
_entity.type
_entity.pdbx_description
1 polymer ?
#
loop_
_entity_poly.entity_id
_entity_poly.type
_entity_poly.pdbx_seq_one_letter_code
_entity_poly.pdbx_strand_id
1 'polypeptide(L)'
;MHLSSRKRVFVSFDFDHDEDLKNLLVGQAKHPDTPFDLADWSIKEAISGNWEQKARSRIRSVDLVIGICGEWTHTARGVGIELRIAREERKPFFLLWGRADRNCQRPIGIEPTEKMYRWTWDNLRALVGGAR
;
A
#
# COMPACT_ATOMS: atom_id res chain seq x y z
N MET A 1 8.77 -12.47 -25.66
CA MET A 1 8.75 -12.29 -24.82
C MET A 1 8.31 -11.64 -23.92
N HIS A 2 7.98 -11.88 -23.23
CA HIS A 2 7.45 -11.33 -22.29
C HIS A 2 7.91 -10.64 -21.45
N LEU A 3 8.16 -10.96 -21.64
CA LEU A 3 8.42 -9.83 -20.91
C LEU A 3 7.82 -9.84 -19.55
N SER A 4 8.46 -9.16 -18.63
CA SER A 4 7.97 -9.06 -17.29
C SER A 4 6.63 -8.38 -17.27
N SER A 5 5.65 -9.05 -16.69
CA SER A 5 4.36 -8.47 -16.42
C SER A 5 4.25 -8.05 -14.95
N ARG A 6 5.38 -7.87 -14.28
CA ARG A 6 5.39 -7.46 -12.87
C ARG A 6 4.82 -6.06 -12.73
N LYS A 7 3.87 -5.92 -11.82
CA LYS A 7 3.25 -4.63 -11.55
C LYS A 7 4.15 -3.77 -10.68
N ARG A 8 4.14 -2.48 -10.94
CA ARG A 8 4.85 -1.51 -10.09
C ARG A 8 3.93 -1.11 -8.97
N VAL A 9 4.39 -1.24 -7.73
CA VAL A 9 3.55 -1.05 -6.55
C VAL A 9 4.09 0.11 -5.69
N PHE A 10 3.17 0.96 -5.22
CA PHE A 10 3.43 1.93 -4.17
C PHE A 10 2.84 1.39 -2.87
N VAL A 11 3.61 1.41 -1.79
CA VAL A 11 3.13 0.95 -0.48
C VAL A 11 2.85 2.14 0.42
N SER A 12 1.59 2.25 0.84
CA SER A 12 1.14 3.27 1.79
C SER A 12 1.07 2.64 3.18
N PHE A 13 1.73 3.25 4.15
CA PHE A 13 1.78 2.72 5.51
C PHE A 13 2.02 3.84 6.52
N ASP A 14 1.68 3.57 7.79
CA ASP A 14 1.95 4.47 8.91
C ASP A 14 3.45 4.41 9.23
N PHE A 15 4.17 5.44 8.82
CA PHE A 15 5.62 5.47 8.99
C PHE A 15 6.04 5.42 10.46
N ASP A 16 5.25 6.00 11.34
CA ASP A 16 5.61 6.07 12.76
C ASP A 16 5.47 4.74 13.50
N HIS A 17 4.58 3.84 13.02
CA HIS A 17 4.27 2.61 13.75
C HIS A 17 4.52 1.33 12.95
N ASP A 18 4.54 1.39 11.63
CA ASP A 18 4.48 0.19 10.78
C ASP A 18 5.63 0.06 9.78
N GLU A 19 6.74 0.74 10.02
CA GLU A 19 7.90 0.64 9.12
C GLU A 19 8.42 -0.79 9.02
N ASP A 20 8.33 -1.55 10.11
CA ASP A 20 8.73 -2.96 10.11
C ASP A 20 7.90 -3.78 9.12
N LEU A 21 6.62 -3.48 9.00
CA LEU A 21 5.72 -4.16 8.04
C LEU A 21 6.10 -3.82 6.60
N LYS A 22 6.42 -2.55 6.34
CA LYS A 22 6.90 -2.15 5.02
C LYS A 22 8.16 -2.93 4.66
N ASN A 23 9.07 -3.10 5.61
CA ASN A 23 10.32 -3.83 5.38
C ASN A 23 10.06 -5.31 5.08
N LEU A 24 9.06 -5.92 5.70
CA LEU A 24 8.65 -7.28 5.36
C LEU A 24 8.20 -7.38 3.90
N LEU A 25 7.40 -6.42 3.46
CA LEU A 25 6.91 -6.43 2.08
C LEU A 25 8.06 -6.19 1.09
N VAL A 26 9.01 -5.33 1.44
CA VAL A 26 10.23 -5.14 0.64
C VAL A 26 10.96 -6.47 0.47
N GLY A 27 11.08 -7.23 1.55
CA GLY A 27 11.71 -8.55 1.50
C GLY A 27 10.97 -9.51 0.59
N GLN A 28 9.64 -9.53 0.66
CA GLN A 28 8.82 -10.37 -0.20
C GLN A 28 8.95 -9.95 -1.68
N ALA A 29 9.06 -8.67 -1.94
CA ALA A 29 9.20 -8.16 -3.31
C ALA A 29 10.49 -8.63 -3.98
N LYS A 30 11.49 -9.00 -3.21
CA LYS A 30 12.77 -9.50 -3.74
C LYS A 30 12.71 -10.99 -4.13
N HIS A 31 11.66 -11.69 -3.75
CA HIS A 31 11.53 -13.10 -4.09
C HIS A 31 11.35 -13.25 -5.61
N PRO A 32 12.05 -14.22 -6.26
CA PRO A 32 11.97 -14.35 -7.72
C PRO A 32 10.57 -14.58 -8.27
N ASP A 33 9.70 -15.23 -7.50
CA ASP A 33 8.34 -15.56 -7.93
C ASP A 33 7.33 -14.46 -7.61
N THR A 34 7.76 -13.34 -7.06
CA THR A 34 6.88 -12.23 -6.74
C THR A 34 6.34 -11.57 -8.01
N PRO A 35 5.01 -11.36 -8.12
CA PRO A 35 4.43 -10.78 -9.33
C PRO A 35 4.49 -9.25 -9.39
N PHE A 36 5.24 -8.61 -8.49
CA PHE A 36 5.30 -7.16 -8.44
C PHE A 36 6.70 -6.66 -8.07
N ASP A 37 6.97 -5.41 -8.45
CA ASP A 37 8.14 -4.67 -8.01
C ASP A 37 7.68 -3.58 -7.06
N LEU A 38 8.34 -3.45 -5.92
CA LEU A 38 8.05 -2.37 -4.99
C LEU A 38 8.77 -1.12 -5.48
N ALA A 39 8.03 -0.28 -6.17
CA ALA A 39 8.60 0.88 -6.84
C ALA A 39 8.83 2.06 -5.90
N ASP A 40 7.93 2.23 -4.92
CA ASP A 40 8.01 3.37 -4.01
C ASP A 40 7.16 3.09 -2.76
N TRP A 41 7.30 3.94 -1.75
CA TRP A 41 6.56 3.81 -0.49
C TRP A 41 6.42 5.16 0.21
N SER A 42 5.55 5.21 1.23
CA SER A 42 5.36 6.39 2.08
C SER A 42 6.69 6.83 2.67
N ILE A 43 6.90 8.14 2.74
CA ILE A 43 8.10 8.71 3.35
C ILE A 43 7.70 9.55 4.56
N LYS A 44 8.61 9.63 5.52
CA LYS A 44 8.41 10.44 6.71
C LYS A 44 8.81 11.88 6.41
N GLU A 45 7.79 12.71 6.19
CA GLU A 45 7.99 14.09 5.81
C GLU A 45 6.78 14.89 6.31
N ALA A 46 6.99 16.13 6.69
CA ALA A 46 5.88 16.98 7.13
C ALA A 46 4.87 17.16 6.00
N ILE A 47 3.60 16.94 6.31
CA ILE A 47 2.53 17.10 5.33
C ILE A 47 2.35 18.59 5.03
N SER A 48 2.52 18.96 3.78
CA SER A 48 2.41 20.32 3.28
C SER A 48 1.79 20.27 1.89
N GLY A 49 1.52 21.42 1.29
CA GLY A 49 1.02 21.45 -0.08
C GLY A 49 1.94 20.75 -1.07
N ASN A 50 3.25 20.87 -0.84
CA ASN A 50 4.25 20.23 -1.69
C ASN A 50 4.28 18.70 -1.49
N TRP A 51 4.03 18.25 -0.27
CA TRP A 51 4.01 16.83 0.05
C TRP A 51 2.94 16.10 -0.77
N GLU A 52 1.74 16.67 -0.84
CA GLU A 52 0.65 16.04 -1.59
C GLU A 52 0.97 15.93 -3.08
N GLN A 53 1.58 16.95 -3.66
CA GLN A 53 2.01 16.92 -5.06
C GLN A 53 3.07 15.85 -5.31
N LYS A 54 4.02 15.72 -4.39
CA LYS A 54 5.05 14.69 -4.49
C LYS A 54 4.45 13.29 -4.40
N ALA A 55 3.53 13.08 -3.47
CA ALA A 55 2.84 11.81 -3.32
C ALA A 55 2.08 11.45 -4.60
N ARG A 56 1.37 12.42 -5.16
CA ARG A 56 0.61 12.23 -6.40
C ARG A 56 1.52 11.83 -7.56
N SER A 57 2.66 12.49 -7.69
CA SER A 57 3.62 12.17 -8.75
C SER A 57 4.11 10.72 -8.63
N ARG A 58 4.40 10.27 -7.42
CA ARG A 58 4.85 8.89 -7.17
C ARG A 58 3.75 7.88 -7.47
N ILE A 59 2.53 8.16 -7.05
CA ILE A 59 1.40 7.26 -7.26
C ILE A 59 1.04 7.15 -8.74
N ARG A 60 1.17 8.26 -9.49
CA ARG A 60 0.96 8.23 -10.94
C ARG A 60 1.89 7.27 -11.66
N SER A 61 3.08 7.05 -11.14
CA SER A 61 4.10 6.24 -11.80
C SER A 61 3.97 4.74 -11.52
N VAL A 62 3.01 4.31 -10.71
CA VAL A 62 2.81 2.91 -10.38
C VAL A 62 1.51 2.37 -10.97
N ASP A 63 1.36 1.04 -10.90
CA ASP A 63 0.16 0.35 -11.40
C ASP A 63 -0.84 0.05 -10.30
N LEU A 64 -0.39 -0.01 -9.05
CA LEU A 64 -1.17 -0.51 -7.94
C LEU A 64 -0.66 0.09 -6.64
N VAL A 65 -1.57 0.35 -5.70
CA VAL A 65 -1.23 0.82 -4.36
C VAL A 65 -1.63 -0.25 -3.35
N ILE A 66 -0.73 -0.57 -2.43
CA ILE A 66 -1.03 -1.47 -1.32
C ILE A 66 -1.01 -0.65 -0.04
N GLY A 67 -2.12 -0.66 0.70
CA GLY A 67 -2.21 -0.02 2.01
C GLY A 67 -1.98 -1.06 3.10
N ILE A 68 -0.92 -0.91 3.88
CA ILE A 68 -0.69 -1.79 5.03
C ILE A 68 -1.39 -1.19 6.25
N CYS A 69 -2.28 -1.95 6.87
CA CYS A 69 -3.06 -1.48 8.01
C CYS A 69 -2.51 -2.10 9.30
N GLY A 70 -2.15 -1.26 10.25
CA GLY A 70 -1.76 -1.63 11.59
C GLY A 70 -2.72 -1.07 12.62
N GLU A 71 -2.33 -1.09 13.88
CA GLU A 71 -3.18 -0.66 14.99
C GLU A 71 -3.50 0.83 14.98
N TRP A 72 -2.64 1.64 14.39
CA TRP A 72 -2.72 3.10 14.43
C TRP A 72 -2.96 3.75 13.06
N THR A 73 -3.26 2.95 12.06
CA THR A 73 -3.42 3.44 10.69
C THR A 73 -4.53 4.49 10.57
N HIS A 74 -5.57 4.38 11.40
CA HIS A 74 -6.66 5.37 11.43
C HIS A 74 -6.21 6.77 11.89
N THR A 75 -5.01 6.90 12.46
CA THR A 75 -4.45 8.18 12.88
C THR A 75 -3.42 8.72 11.89
N ALA A 76 -3.04 7.93 10.89
CA ALA A 76 -2.00 8.27 9.95
C ALA A 76 -2.58 9.08 8.78
N ARG A 77 -2.52 10.40 8.87
CA ARG A 77 -3.08 11.29 7.82
C ARG A 77 -2.48 11.03 6.45
N GLY A 78 -1.19 10.76 6.39
CA GLY A 78 -0.52 10.51 5.11
C GLY A 78 -1.09 9.32 4.36
N VAL A 79 -1.42 8.24 5.07
CA VAL A 79 -2.03 7.05 4.46
C VAL A 79 -3.39 7.39 3.85
N GLY A 80 -4.23 8.11 4.61
CA GLY A 80 -5.53 8.53 4.09
C GLY A 80 -5.41 9.38 2.83
N ILE A 81 -4.47 10.31 2.81
CA ILE A 81 -4.23 11.16 1.66
C ILE A 81 -3.72 10.35 0.47
N GLU A 82 -2.78 9.43 0.70
CA GLU A 82 -2.21 8.61 -0.37
C GLU A 82 -3.28 7.74 -1.03
N LEU A 83 -4.16 7.13 -0.23
CA LEU A 83 -5.24 6.31 -0.79
C LEU A 83 -6.30 7.15 -1.51
N ARG A 84 -6.58 8.36 -1.02
CA ARG A 84 -7.46 9.29 -1.74
C ARG A 84 -6.86 9.63 -3.10
N ILE A 85 -5.56 9.91 -3.14
CA ILE A 85 -4.86 10.19 -4.40
C ILE A 85 -4.94 8.99 -5.34
N ALA A 86 -4.75 7.79 -4.82
CA ALA A 86 -4.87 6.58 -5.64
C ALA A 86 -6.23 6.51 -6.34
N ARG A 87 -7.31 6.79 -5.61
CA ARG A 87 -8.65 6.84 -6.20
C ARG A 87 -8.76 7.92 -7.26
N GLU A 88 -8.29 9.13 -6.97
CA GLU A 88 -8.34 10.25 -7.91
C GLU A 88 -7.57 9.96 -9.18
N GLU A 89 -6.44 9.26 -9.07
CA GLU A 89 -5.61 8.89 -10.20
C GLU A 89 -6.05 7.57 -10.84
N ARG A 90 -7.14 7.01 -10.38
CA ARG A 90 -7.73 5.76 -10.90
C ARG A 90 -6.76 4.58 -10.81
N LYS A 91 -5.94 4.57 -9.77
CA LYS A 91 -5.08 3.42 -9.48
C LYS A 91 -5.83 2.45 -8.58
N PRO A 92 -5.86 1.15 -8.91
CA PRO A 92 -6.44 0.17 -8.00
C PRO A 92 -5.62 0.11 -6.72
N PHE A 93 -6.28 -0.21 -5.61
CA PHE A 93 -5.58 -0.45 -4.35
C PHE A 93 -6.29 -1.56 -3.57
N PHE A 94 -5.56 -2.17 -2.67
CA PHE A 94 -6.16 -3.04 -1.66
C PHE A 94 -5.46 -2.83 -0.32
N LEU A 95 -6.14 -3.26 0.74
CA LEU A 95 -5.65 -3.11 2.10
C LEU A 95 -5.21 -4.47 2.65
N LEU A 96 -4.06 -4.50 3.33
CA LEU A 96 -3.57 -5.69 4.01
C LEU A 96 -3.72 -5.52 5.52
N TRP A 97 -4.19 -6.57 6.16
CA TRP A 97 -4.19 -6.68 7.62
C TRP A 97 -2.77 -6.97 8.07
N GLY A 98 -2.08 -5.95 8.56
CA GLY A 98 -0.64 -5.99 8.75
C GLY A 98 -0.15 -6.82 9.93
N ARG A 99 -0.97 -6.91 10.99
CA ARG A 99 -0.58 -7.61 12.23
C ARG A 99 -1.65 -8.62 12.60
N ALA A 100 -1.36 -9.90 12.39
CA ALA A 100 -2.34 -10.98 12.49
C ALA A 100 -3.02 -11.05 13.86
N ASP A 101 -2.30 -10.74 14.93
CA ASP A 101 -2.77 -10.85 16.31
C ASP A 101 -3.21 -9.52 16.92
N ARG A 102 -3.36 -8.50 16.09
CA ARG A 102 -3.74 -7.16 16.56
C ARG A 102 -5.01 -6.68 15.86
N ASN A 103 -5.62 -5.65 16.45
CA ASN A 103 -6.81 -5.02 15.86
C ASN A 103 -6.37 -3.91 14.89
N CYS A 104 -6.21 -4.27 13.63
CA CYS A 104 -5.79 -3.33 12.60
C CYS A 104 -6.94 -2.40 12.21
N GLN A 105 -6.61 -1.16 11.91
CA GLN A 105 -7.60 -0.11 11.64
C GLN A 105 -7.54 0.34 10.18
N ARG A 106 -8.69 0.69 9.62
CA ARG A 106 -8.78 1.24 8.29
C ARG A 106 -8.20 2.65 8.25
N PRO A 107 -7.60 3.03 7.13
CA PRO A 107 -7.13 4.41 6.96
C PRO A 107 -8.27 5.42 6.97
N ILE A 108 -7.93 6.66 7.27
CA ILE A 108 -8.87 7.79 7.26
C ILE A 108 -9.52 7.89 5.88
N GLY A 109 -10.84 8.03 5.85
CA GLY A 109 -11.58 8.25 4.60
C GLY A 109 -11.91 6.99 3.82
N ILE A 110 -11.53 5.83 4.33
CA ILE A 110 -11.84 4.55 3.66
C ILE A 110 -13.11 3.97 4.30
N GLU A 111 -14.06 3.58 3.46
CA GLU A 111 -15.34 3.05 3.90
C GLU A 111 -15.19 1.75 4.69
N PRO A 112 -16.07 1.51 5.67
CA PRO A 112 -16.07 0.23 6.40
C PRO A 112 -16.28 -0.99 5.52
N THR A 113 -16.85 -0.82 4.33
CA THR A 113 -17.08 -1.89 3.37
C THR A 113 -15.80 -2.29 2.62
N GLU A 114 -14.78 -1.44 2.63
CA GLU A 114 -13.50 -1.77 2.01
C GLU A 114 -12.80 -2.84 2.82
N LYS A 115 -12.53 -3.97 2.20
CA LYS A 115 -12.00 -5.15 2.90
C LYS A 115 -10.51 -4.98 3.22
N MET A 116 -10.11 -5.39 4.43
CA MET A 116 -8.70 -5.57 4.78
C MET A 116 -8.40 -7.05 4.65
N TYR A 117 -7.54 -7.41 3.70
CA TYR A 117 -7.25 -8.80 3.38
C TYR A 117 -6.15 -9.36 4.27
N ARG A 118 -6.29 -10.62 4.62
CA ARG A 118 -5.26 -11.31 5.37
C ARG A 118 -3.95 -11.34 4.59
N TRP A 119 -2.85 -10.98 5.24
CA TRP A 119 -1.55 -10.94 4.59
C TRP A 119 -0.94 -12.34 4.58
N THR A 120 -1.20 -13.08 3.52
CA THR A 120 -0.55 -14.36 3.23
C THR A 120 0.08 -14.26 1.85
N TRP A 121 1.03 -15.13 1.57
CA TRP A 121 1.66 -15.16 0.25
C TRP A 121 0.63 -15.39 -0.85
N ASP A 122 -0.25 -16.36 -0.64
CA ASP A 122 -1.28 -16.68 -1.63
C ASP A 122 -2.23 -15.51 -1.88
N ASN A 123 -2.68 -14.84 -0.81
CA ASN A 123 -3.54 -13.67 -0.95
C ASN A 123 -2.82 -12.54 -1.67
N LEU A 124 -1.56 -12.29 -1.29
CA LEU A 124 -0.79 -11.22 -1.90
C LEU A 124 -0.67 -11.43 -3.41
N ARG A 125 -0.33 -12.64 -3.84
CA ARG A 125 -0.25 -12.96 -5.27
C ARG A 125 -1.58 -12.78 -5.97
N ALA A 126 -2.65 -13.30 -5.38
CA ALA A 126 -3.98 -13.20 -5.98
C ALA A 126 -4.46 -11.75 -6.08
N LEU A 127 -4.24 -10.96 -5.02
CA LEU A 127 -4.68 -9.56 -4.98
C LEU A 127 -3.92 -8.71 -5.98
N VAL A 128 -2.63 -8.91 -6.11
CA VAL A 128 -1.84 -8.21 -7.12
C VAL A 128 -2.32 -8.57 -8.52
N GLY A 129 -2.75 -9.81 -8.72
CA GLY A 129 -3.30 -10.28 -9.98
C GLY A 129 -4.71 -9.79 -10.31
N GLY A 130 -5.37 -9.11 -9.36
CA GLY A 130 -6.69 -8.53 -9.59
C GLY A 130 -7.86 -9.19 -8.86
N ALA A 131 -7.61 -10.19 -8.04
CA ALA A 131 -8.65 -10.89 -7.28
C ALA A 131 -9.07 -10.04 -6.06
N ARG A 132 -9.95 -9.06 -6.28
CA ARG A 132 -10.41 -8.16 -5.23
C ARG A 132 -11.94 -8.07 -5.20
#